data_02ede31b7a0cbd570faac053be25b0f8
#
_entry.id   02ede31b7a0cbd570faac053be25b0f8
#
_cell.length_a   1.000
_cell.length_b   1.000
_cell.length_c   1.000
_cell.angle_alpha   90.00
_cell.angle_beta   90.00
_cell.angle_gamma   90.00
#
_symmetry.space_group_name_H-M   'P 1'
#
loop_
_entity.id
_entity.type
_entity.pdbx_description
1 polymer ?
#
loop_
_entity_poly.entity_id
_entity_poly.type
_entity_poly.pdbx_seq_one_letter_code
_entity_poly.pdbx_strand_id
1 'polypeptide(L)'
;MDSKLGKNKELGLYIHIPFCHTKCTYCDFNTYSGLENLIDDFSESIYKEINFWGIREFYKVDTIFIGGGTPSYVDTEIIKNILNKISDNFLLSKKPEITLEINPEDVSEKKALEWKEIGINRCSLGVQSLVNSELKILNRRHDSEKAIEAINTVSYTHLTLPTILRV
;
A
#
# COMPACT_ATOMS: atom_id res chain seq x y z
N MET A 1 39.75 -2.99 8.41
CA MET A 1 38.32 -3.13 8.69
C MET A 1 37.59 -2.92 7.39
N ASP A 2 36.90 -3.95 6.92
CA ASP A 2 36.53 -4.12 5.52
C ASP A 2 35.53 -3.10 4.99
N SER A 3 36.04 -2.20 4.12
CA SER A 3 35.24 -1.23 3.34
C SER A 3 34.49 -1.85 2.13
N LYS A 4 34.20 -3.16 2.18
CA LYS A 4 33.53 -3.90 1.10
C LYS A 4 32.12 -4.34 1.43
N LEU A 5 31.55 -3.93 2.55
CA LEU A 5 30.15 -4.23 2.88
C LEU A 5 29.22 -3.20 2.22
N GLY A 6 28.49 -3.62 1.21
CA GLY A 6 27.13 -3.14 0.98
C GLY A 6 26.82 -2.26 -0.21
N LYS A 7 27.74 -1.94 -1.12
CA LYS A 7 27.41 -1.02 -2.25
C LYS A 7 26.38 -1.53 -3.27
N ASN A 8 25.86 -2.77 -3.14
CA ASN A 8 24.93 -3.37 -4.10
C ASN A 8 23.89 -4.32 -3.46
N LYS A 9 23.58 -4.19 -2.18
CA LYS A 9 22.49 -4.99 -1.62
C LYS A 9 21.15 -4.31 -1.90
N GLU A 10 20.29 -5.03 -2.60
CA GLU A 10 18.89 -4.64 -2.83
C GLU A 10 18.10 -4.78 -1.53
N LEU A 11 17.23 -3.81 -1.26
CA LEU A 11 16.37 -3.76 -0.09
C LEU A 11 14.92 -3.57 -0.53
N GLY A 12 14.02 -4.38 0.04
CA GLY A 12 12.59 -4.11 0.02
C GLY A 12 12.16 -3.38 1.28
N LEU A 13 11.39 -2.32 1.14
CA LEU A 13 10.74 -1.65 2.25
C LEU A 13 9.29 -2.09 2.35
N TYR A 14 8.86 -2.49 3.55
CA TYR A 14 7.48 -2.72 3.89
C TYR A 14 6.98 -1.65 4.86
N ILE A 15 5.93 -0.95 4.48
CA ILE A 15 5.26 0.06 5.31
C ILE A 15 3.91 -0.52 5.74
N HIS A 16 3.73 -0.65 7.05
CA HIS A 16 2.49 -1.17 7.61
C HIS A 16 1.53 -0.04 7.96
N ILE A 17 0.35 -0.02 7.32
CA ILE A 17 -0.76 0.90 7.62
C ILE A 17 -1.88 0.08 8.27
N PRO A 18 -2.06 0.12 9.61
CA PRO A 18 -2.93 -0.81 10.32
C PRO A 18 -4.43 -0.45 10.26
N PHE A 19 -4.81 0.62 9.61
CA PHE A 19 -6.18 1.14 9.65
C PHE A 19 -7.07 0.46 8.62
N CYS A 20 -8.27 0.08 9.05
CA CYS A 20 -9.34 -0.43 8.21
C CYS A 20 -10.64 0.28 8.56
N HIS A 21 -11.49 0.53 7.58
CA HIS A 21 -12.86 0.99 7.85
C HIS A 21 -13.66 -0.09 8.60
N THR A 22 -13.49 -1.36 8.22
CA THR A 22 -14.18 -2.51 8.81
C THR A 22 -13.23 -3.69 8.85
N LYS A 23 -13.22 -4.44 9.95
CA LYS A 23 -12.44 -5.68 10.05
C LYS A 23 -13.21 -6.83 9.41
N CYS A 24 -12.56 -7.52 8.46
CA CYS A 24 -13.13 -8.71 7.81
C CYS A 24 -13.17 -9.89 8.77
N THR A 25 -14.16 -10.80 8.60
CA THR A 25 -14.37 -11.94 9.52
C THR A 25 -13.23 -12.94 9.54
N TYR A 26 -12.43 -13.00 8.47
CA TYR A 26 -11.30 -13.93 8.29
C TYR A 26 -9.92 -13.31 8.58
N CYS A 27 -9.88 -12.00 8.93
CA CYS A 27 -8.62 -11.27 8.97
C CYS A 27 -7.89 -11.44 10.30
N ASP A 28 -6.69 -12.05 10.24
CA ASP A 28 -5.77 -12.20 11.37
C ASP A 28 -4.61 -11.18 11.35
N PHE A 29 -4.62 -10.25 10.39
CA PHE A 29 -3.60 -9.21 10.33
C PHE A 29 -3.70 -8.25 11.50
N ASN A 30 -2.57 -7.62 11.84
CA ASN A 30 -2.50 -6.57 12.84
C ASN A 30 -3.18 -5.31 12.31
N THR A 31 -4.52 -5.27 12.39
CA THR A 31 -5.37 -4.23 11.83
C THR A 31 -6.44 -3.79 12.79
N TYR A 32 -6.80 -2.52 12.71
CA TYR A 32 -7.73 -1.87 13.62
C TYR A 32 -8.77 -1.07 12.84
N SER A 33 -10.01 -1.09 13.31
CA SER A 33 -11.10 -0.23 12.85
C SER A 33 -11.57 0.68 13.99
N GLY A 34 -12.08 1.88 13.64
CA GLY A 34 -12.57 2.84 14.64
C GLY A 34 -11.45 3.62 15.34
N LEU A 35 -10.25 3.66 14.76
CA LEU A 35 -9.09 4.39 15.27
C LEU A 35 -8.61 5.48 14.30
N GLU A 36 -9.52 6.03 13.50
CA GLU A 36 -9.22 7.04 12.48
C GLU A 36 -8.59 8.30 13.06
N ASN A 37 -8.93 8.62 14.29
CA ASN A 37 -8.37 9.76 15.04
C ASN A 37 -6.88 9.60 15.35
N LEU A 38 -6.30 8.40 15.19
CA LEU A 38 -4.88 8.13 15.40
C LEU A 38 -4.06 8.14 14.12
N ILE A 39 -4.68 8.32 12.94
CA ILE A 39 -3.99 8.25 11.64
C ILE A 39 -2.86 9.28 11.56
N ASP A 40 -3.09 10.50 11.96
CA ASP A 40 -2.10 11.57 11.91
C ASP A 40 -0.91 11.30 12.83
N ASP A 41 -1.15 10.96 14.10
CA ASP A 41 -0.10 10.64 15.06
C ASP A 41 0.71 9.41 14.65
N PHE A 42 0.03 8.41 14.07
CA PHE A 42 0.68 7.22 13.53
C PHE A 42 1.57 7.57 12.33
N SER A 43 1.09 8.42 11.43
CA SER A 43 1.84 8.88 10.26
C SER A 43 3.11 9.63 10.67
N GLU A 44 3.03 10.49 11.66
CA GLU A 44 4.20 11.18 12.24
C GLU A 44 5.21 10.18 12.85
N SER A 45 4.73 9.09 13.43
CA SER A 45 5.60 8.04 13.98
C SER A 45 6.32 7.28 12.86
N ILE A 46 5.63 6.97 11.76
CA ILE A 46 6.24 6.38 10.53
C ILE A 46 7.32 7.31 9.96
N TYR A 47 7.07 8.62 9.88
CA TYR A 47 8.07 9.58 9.38
C TYR A 47 9.34 9.59 10.24
N LYS A 48 9.20 9.49 11.57
CA LYS A 48 10.35 9.38 12.49
C LYS A 48 11.11 8.07 12.29
N GLU A 49 10.40 6.97 12.09
CA GLU A 49 10.99 5.66 11.85
C GLU A 49 11.76 5.62 10.53
N ILE A 50 11.19 6.16 9.45
CA ILE A 50 11.87 6.30 8.15
C ILE A 50 13.16 7.09 8.29
N ASN A 51 13.12 8.24 8.97
CA ASN A 51 14.31 9.05 9.21
C ASN A 51 15.36 8.29 10.04
N PHE A 52 14.96 7.54 11.05
CA PHE A 52 15.88 6.75 11.88
C PHE A 52 16.61 5.65 11.08
N TRP A 53 15.90 4.95 10.20
CA TRP A 53 16.49 3.89 9.38
C TRP A 53 17.27 4.43 8.19
N GLY A 54 16.86 5.55 7.61
CA GLY A 54 17.49 6.18 6.44
C GLY A 54 18.93 6.63 6.65
N ILE A 55 19.34 6.92 7.89
CA ILE A 55 20.71 7.31 8.24
C ILE A 55 21.73 6.16 8.01
N ARG A 56 21.27 4.96 7.75
CA ARG A 56 22.11 3.76 7.57
C ARG A 56 22.38 3.47 6.09
N GLU A 57 23.18 4.28 5.46
CA GLU A 57 23.47 4.52 4.03
C GLU A 57 23.91 3.35 3.14
N PHE A 58 23.59 2.09 3.40
CA PHE A 58 24.28 1.02 2.66
C PHE A 58 23.40 0.19 1.70
N TYR A 59 22.13 0.54 1.53
CA TYR A 59 21.21 -0.25 0.74
C TYR A 59 20.52 0.58 -0.33
N LYS A 60 20.29 -0.06 -1.48
CA LYS A 60 19.50 0.47 -2.58
C LYS A 60 18.11 -0.15 -2.52
N VAL A 61 17.09 0.68 -2.41
CA VAL A 61 15.68 0.23 -2.36
C VAL A 61 15.18 -0.03 -3.77
N ASP A 62 14.79 -1.27 -4.05
CA ASP A 62 14.21 -1.68 -5.33
C ASP A 62 12.69 -1.84 -5.25
N THR A 63 12.16 -2.15 -4.07
CA THR A 63 10.72 -2.33 -3.89
C THR A 63 10.23 -1.63 -2.63
N ILE A 64 9.06 -1.01 -2.74
CA ILE A 64 8.32 -0.43 -1.61
C ILE A 64 6.93 -1.06 -1.63
N PHE A 65 6.54 -1.69 -0.52
CA PHE A 65 5.23 -2.29 -0.37
C PHE A 65 4.50 -1.62 0.79
N ILE A 66 3.40 -0.94 0.49
CA ILE A 66 2.53 -0.29 1.47
C ILE A 66 1.31 -1.18 1.66
N GLY A 67 1.24 -1.84 2.81
CA GLY A 67 0.23 -2.86 3.10
C GLY A 67 -0.23 -2.85 4.55
N GLY A 68 -0.93 -3.89 4.95
CA GLY A 68 -1.36 -4.12 6.33
C GLY A 68 -2.86 -4.22 6.52
N GLY A 69 -3.53 -3.15 6.93
CA GLY A 69 -4.96 -3.06 7.00
C GLY A 69 -5.57 -2.72 5.65
N THR A 70 -5.75 -1.46 5.40
CA THR A 70 -6.27 -0.93 4.13
C THR A 70 -5.56 0.38 3.82
N PRO A 71 -4.37 0.36 3.21
CA PRO A 71 -3.65 1.59 2.88
C PRO A 71 -4.42 2.56 2.01
N SER A 72 -5.28 2.07 1.10
CA SER A 72 -6.17 2.90 0.28
C SER A 72 -7.25 3.67 1.07
N TYR A 73 -7.45 3.30 2.33
CA TYR A 73 -8.41 3.96 3.22
C TYR A 73 -7.90 5.31 3.73
N VAL A 74 -6.59 5.43 3.95
CA VAL A 74 -6.01 6.69 4.42
C VAL A 74 -5.91 7.71 3.28
N ASP A 75 -5.72 8.99 3.66
CA ASP A 75 -5.58 10.06 2.68
C ASP A 75 -4.35 9.84 1.78
N THR A 76 -4.52 10.07 0.48
CA THR A 76 -3.43 9.95 -0.52
C THR A 76 -2.24 10.85 -0.17
N GLU A 77 -2.48 12.00 0.46
CA GLU A 77 -1.40 12.91 0.88
C GLU A 77 -0.50 12.28 1.95
N ILE A 78 -1.04 11.44 2.84
CA ILE A 78 -0.25 10.69 3.82
C ILE A 78 0.68 9.71 3.10
N ILE A 79 0.16 8.95 2.13
CA ILE A 79 0.97 8.01 1.33
C ILE A 79 2.06 8.75 0.57
N LYS A 80 1.74 9.89 -0.03
CA LYS A 80 2.70 10.76 -0.72
C LYS A 80 3.81 11.23 0.21
N ASN A 81 3.46 11.66 1.42
CA ASN A 81 4.45 12.11 2.40
C ASN A 81 5.36 10.97 2.87
N ILE A 82 4.83 9.75 3.04
CA ILE A 82 5.64 8.55 3.30
C ILE A 82 6.64 8.32 2.17
N LEU A 83 6.18 8.33 0.91
CA LEU A 83 7.05 8.11 -0.26
C LEU A 83 8.11 9.21 -0.40
N ASN A 84 7.77 10.46 -0.17
CA ASN A 84 8.72 11.58 -0.14
C ASN A 84 9.79 11.35 0.95
N LYS A 85 9.38 11.00 2.17
CA LYS A 85 10.32 10.70 3.26
C LYS A 85 11.25 9.53 2.93
N ILE A 86 10.73 8.49 2.26
CA ILE A 86 11.56 7.38 1.80
C ILE A 86 12.58 7.87 0.75
N SER A 87 12.16 8.66 -0.23
CA SER A 87 13.06 9.17 -1.27
C SER A 87 14.14 10.11 -0.73
N ASP A 88 13.83 10.85 0.33
CA ASP A 88 14.78 11.76 0.99
C ASP A 88 15.82 11.02 1.83
N ASN A 89 15.49 9.84 2.33
CA ASN A 89 16.30 9.12 3.31
C ASN A 89 16.97 7.85 2.76
N PHE A 90 16.52 7.31 1.63
CA PHE A 90 17.04 6.08 1.05
C PHE A 90 17.46 6.27 -0.40
N LEU A 91 18.49 5.55 -0.83
CA LEU A 91 18.85 5.46 -2.23
C LEU A 91 17.86 4.55 -2.96
N LEU A 92 17.02 5.12 -3.80
CA LEU A 92 16.09 4.34 -4.63
C LEU A 92 16.75 3.83 -5.91
N SER A 93 16.26 2.72 -6.42
CA SER A 93 16.58 2.26 -7.78
C SER A 93 15.99 3.22 -8.83
N LYS A 94 16.45 3.12 -10.08
CA LYS A 94 15.96 4.00 -11.16
C LYS A 94 14.46 3.82 -11.44
N LYS A 95 13.93 2.64 -11.17
CA LYS A 95 12.52 2.26 -11.38
C LYS A 95 12.09 1.32 -10.24
N PRO A 96 11.88 1.82 -9.03
CA PRO A 96 11.44 0.98 -7.93
C PRO A 96 10.02 0.48 -8.20
N GLU A 97 9.72 -0.76 -7.81
CA GLU A 97 8.33 -1.20 -7.72
C GLU A 97 7.71 -0.60 -6.46
N ILE A 98 6.64 0.16 -6.62
CA ILE A 98 5.91 0.77 -5.50
C ILE A 98 4.49 0.21 -5.51
N THR A 99 4.23 -0.69 -4.56
CA THR A 99 2.95 -1.39 -4.41
C THR A 99 2.10 -0.74 -3.33
N LEU A 100 0.83 -0.54 -3.62
CA LEU A 100 -0.21 -0.16 -2.65
C LEU A 100 -1.26 -1.26 -2.55
N GLU A 101 -1.57 -1.72 -1.33
CA GLU A 101 -2.77 -2.54 -1.08
C GLU A 101 -4.02 -1.66 -1.08
N ILE A 102 -5.02 -2.09 -1.85
CA ILE A 102 -6.26 -1.33 -2.04
C ILE A 102 -7.49 -2.23 -1.92
N ASN A 103 -8.57 -1.66 -1.45
CA ASN A 103 -9.88 -2.32 -1.50
C ASN A 103 -10.73 -1.76 -2.66
N PRO A 104 -11.58 -2.58 -3.30
CA PRO A 104 -12.42 -2.15 -4.41
C PRO A 104 -13.28 -0.92 -4.10
N GLU A 105 -13.83 -0.84 -2.89
CA GLU A 105 -14.68 0.28 -2.47
C GLU A 105 -13.96 1.63 -2.39
N ASP A 106 -12.64 1.64 -2.24
CA ASP A 106 -11.84 2.86 -2.17
C ASP A 106 -11.43 3.37 -3.56
N VAL A 107 -11.61 2.55 -4.61
CA VAL A 107 -11.20 2.89 -5.98
C VAL A 107 -12.17 3.85 -6.64
N SER A 108 -11.63 4.94 -7.17
CA SER A 108 -12.27 5.84 -8.12
C SER A 108 -11.22 6.27 -9.16
N GLU A 109 -11.66 6.78 -10.32
CA GLU A 109 -10.72 7.31 -11.33
C GLU A 109 -9.79 8.38 -10.74
N LYS A 110 -10.36 9.29 -9.94
CA LYS A 110 -9.60 10.34 -9.27
C LYS A 110 -8.51 9.76 -8.38
N LYS A 111 -8.86 8.85 -7.45
CA LYS A 111 -7.87 8.22 -6.56
C LYS A 111 -6.82 7.41 -7.32
N ALA A 112 -7.22 6.67 -8.35
CA ALA A 112 -6.29 5.89 -9.15
C ALA A 112 -5.26 6.79 -9.88
N LEU A 113 -5.69 7.94 -10.39
CA LEU A 113 -4.78 8.95 -10.97
C LEU A 113 -3.86 9.56 -9.91
N GLU A 114 -4.40 9.94 -8.75
CA GLU A 114 -3.61 10.46 -7.64
C GLU A 114 -2.54 9.46 -7.19
N TRP A 115 -2.87 8.18 -7.03
CA TRP A 115 -1.89 7.14 -6.70
C TRP A 115 -0.80 7.01 -7.74
N LYS A 116 -1.15 7.06 -9.02
CA LYS A 116 -0.18 7.04 -10.11
C LYS A 116 0.75 8.26 -10.07
N GLU A 117 0.20 9.46 -9.84
CA GLU A 117 0.97 10.72 -9.78
C GLU A 117 1.99 10.73 -8.64
N ILE A 118 1.68 10.11 -7.50
CA ILE A 118 2.62 9.99 -6.38
C ILE A 118 3.63 8.85 -6.55
N GLY A 119 3.58 8.11 -7.68
CA GLY A 119 4.56 7.09 -8.04
C GLY A 119 4.16 5.65 -7.76
N ILE A 120 2.94 5.37 -7.26
CA ILE A 120 2.43 4.00 -7.18
C ILE A 120 2.37 3.43 -8.59
N ASN A 121 3.01 2.27 -8.81
CA ASN A 121 3.05 1.61 -10.12
C ASN A 121 2.56 0.16 -10.10
N ARG A 122 2.12 -0.31 -8.93
CA ARG A 122 1.50 -1.61 -8.73
C ARG A 122 0.41 -1.51 -7.67
N CYS A 123 -0.77 -2.08 -7.95
CA CYS A 123 -1.85 -2.20 -6.98
C CYS A 123 -2.10 -3.67 -6.62
N SER A 124 -2.25 -3.94 -5.31
CA SER A 124 -2.71 -5.22 -4.79
C SER A 124 -4.17 -5.05 -4.37
N LEU A 125 -5.09 -5.55 -5.20
CA LEU A 125 -6.53 -5.31 -5.03
C LEU A 125 -7.19 -6.47 -4.28
N GLY A 126 -7.79 -6.18 -3.14
CA GLY A 126 -8.47 -7.13 -2.26
C GLY A 126 -9.90 -7.49 -2.73
N VAL A 127 -10.04 -8.21 -3.84
CA VAL A 127 -11.34 -8.62 -4.39
C VAL A 127 -12.01 -9.72 -3.57
N GLN A 128 -11.24 -10.73 -3.17
CA GLN A 128 -11.61 -11.92 -2.37
C GLN A 128 -12.56 -12.89 -3.08
N SER A 129 -13.68 -12.43 -3.67
CA SER A 129 -14.63 -13.22 -4.44
C SER A 129 -15.38 -12.34 -5.43
N LEU A 130 -15.97 -12.96 -6.46
CA LEU A 130 -16.94 -12.34 -7.37
C LEU A 130 -18.36 -12.86 -7.13
N VAL A 131 -18.58 -13.56 -6.02
CA VAL A 131 -19.89 -14.07 -5.60
C VAL A 131 -20.39 -13.25 -4.42
N ASN A 132 -21.48 -12.52 -4.61
CA ASN A 132 -21.99 -11.57 -3.60
C ASN A 132 -22.36 -12.23 -2.26
N SER A 133 -22.82 -13.49 -2.26
CA SER A 133 -23.12 -14.22 -1.01
C SER A 133 -21.84 -14.52 -0.22
N GLU A 134 -20.73 -14.82 -0.88
CA GLU A 134 -19.43 -15.05 -0.25
C GLU A 134 -18.85 -13.74 0.30
N LEU A 135 -18.94 -12.65 -0.48
CA LEU A 135 -18.49 -11.32 -0.02
C LEU A 135 -19.21 -10.89 1.26
N LYS A 136 -20.52 -11.19 1.38
CA LYS A 136 -21.30 -10.93 2.61
C LYS A 136 -20.80 -11.76 3.80
N ILE A 137 -20.51 -13.05 3.60
CA ILE A 137 -19.95 -13.93 4.66
C ILE A 137 -18.59 -13.42 5.11
N LEU A 138 -17.77 -12.95 4.16
CA LEU A 138 -16.44 -12.38 4.42
C LEU A 138 -16.48 -10.97 5.03
N ASN A 139 -17.67 -10.40 5.23
CA ASN A 139 -17.88 -9.02 5.69
C ASN A 139 -17.21 -7.97 4.81
N ARG A 140 -17.24 -8.19 3.47
CA ARG A 140 -16.73 -7.22 2.49
C ARG A 140 -17.74 -6.12 2.24
N ARG A 141 -17.25 -4.89 2.03
CA ARG A 141 -18.08 -3.69 1.81
C ARG A 141 -18.43 -3.48 0.34
N HIS A 142 -17.69 -4.13 -0.57
CA HIS A 142 -17.96 -4.09 -2.00
C HIS A 142 -18.77 -5.32 -2.46
N ASP A 143 -19.39 -5.22 -3.58
CA ASP A 143 -20.01 -6.31 -4.34
C ASP A 143 -19.16 -6.67 -5.57
N SER A 144 -19.62 -7.66 -6.34
CA SER A 144 -18.94 -8.13 -7.54
C SER A 144 -18.85 -7.06 -8.63
N GLU A 145 -19.86 -6.21 -8.76
CA GLU A 145 -19.90 -5.13 -9.76
C GLU A 145 -18.83 -4.07 -9.43
N LYS A 146 -18.77 -3.66 -8.17
CA LYS A 146 -17.75 -2.72 -7.69
C LYS A 146 -16.33 -3.29 -7.80
N ALA A 147 -16.17 -4.60 -7.57
CA ALA A 147 -14.88 -5.26 -7.77
C ALA A 147 -14.42 -5.20 -9.24
N ILE A 148 -15.32 -5.48 -10.18
CA ILE A 148 -15.03 -5.41 -11.62
C ILE A 148 -14.75 -3.96 -12.05
N GLU A 149 -15.54 -3.00 -11.60
CA GLU A 149 -15.31 -1.56 -11.84
C GLU A 149 -13.91 -1.15 -11.36
N ALA A 150 -13.53 -1.54 -10.14
CA ALA A 150 -12.23 -1.23 -9.57
C ALA A 150 -11.07 -1.83 -10.39
N ILE A 151 -11.20 -3.09 -10.81
CA ILE A 151 -10.21 -3.75 -11.68
C ILE A 151 -10.01 -2.95 -12.98
N ASN A 152 -11.11 -2.58 -13.63
CA ASN A 152 -11.07 -1.81 -14.88
C ASN A 152 -10.42 -0.45 -14.66
N THR A 153 -10.86 0.30 -13.64
CA THR A 153 -10.32 1.62 -13.31
C THR A 153 -8.81 1.60 -13.09
N VAL A 154 -8.32 0.64 -12.29
CA VAL A 154 -6.88 0.50 -12.01
C VAL A 154 -6.11 0.09 -13.28
N SER A 155 -6.67 -0.78 -14.12
CA SER A 155 -6.06 -1.21 -15.37
C SER A 155 -5.93 -0.07 -16.37
N TYR A 156 -6.94 0.77 -16.51
CA TYR A 156 -6.93 1.94 -17.41
C TYR A 156 -5.90 3.01 -17.00
N THR A 157 -5.61 3.13 -15.72
CA THR A 157 -4.59 4.07 -15.24
C THR A 157 -3.15 3.59 -15.42
N HIS A 158 -2.91 2.43 -16.05
CA HIS A 158 -1.62 1.80 -16.30
C HIS A 158 -0.86 1.39 -15.02
N LEU A 159 -1.60 1.09 -13.96
CA LEU A 159 -1.06 0.38 -12.82
C LEU A 159 -1.02 -1.11 -13.18
N THR A 160 0.15 -1.74 -13.12
CA THR A 160 0.24 -3.18 -13.36
C THR A 160 -0.50 -3.93 -12.25
N LEU A 161 -1.50 -4.73 -12.63
CA LEU A 161 -2.18 -5.66 -11.72
C LEU A 161 -1.46 -7.01 -11.76
N PRO A 162 -0.76 -7.42 -10.72
CA PRO A 162 -0.60 -8.84 -10.51
C PRO A 162 -1.95 -9.34 -9.97
N THR A 163 -2.75 -9.90 -10.87
CA THR A 163 -3.99 -10.56 -10.46
C THR A 163 -3.64 -11.84 -9.73
N ILE A 164 -3.50 -11.77 -8.42
CA ILE A 164 -3.54 -12.97 -7.58
C ILE A 164 -5.01 -13.16 -7.21
N LEU A 165 -5.76 -13.81 -8.11
CA LEU A 165 -6.99 -14.48 -7.73
C LEU A 165 -6.59 -15.67 -6.85
N ARG A 166 -6.54 -15.47 -5.52
CA ARG A 166 -6.61 -16.59 -4.59
C ARG A 166 -8.10 -16.87 -4.35
N VAL A 167 -8.58 -17.93 -4.95
CA VAL A 167 -9.82 -18.62 -4.59
C VAL A 167 -9.56 -19.42 -3.34
#